data_7664d5c3049d2539586ce3a4df370155
#
_entry.id   7664d5c3049d2539586ce3a4df370155
#
_cell.length_a   1.000
_cell.length_b   1.000
_cell.length_c   1.000
_cell.angle_alpha   90.00
_cell.angle_beta   90.00
_cell.angle_gamma   90.00
#
_symmetry.space_group_name_H-M   'P 1'
#
loop_
_entity.id
_entity.type
_entity.pdbx_description
1 polymer ?
#
loop_
_entity_poly.entity_id
_entity_poly.type
_entity_poly.pdbx_seq_one_letter_code
_entity_poly.pdbx_strand_id
1 'polypeptide(L)'
;MARLKALFIALYPLAALLICAHALSLWWPDGHWLWLGVMLVNASILVPLGWLLIRGATRTGAHLSLATLCAWLGAALTLLGTLSLGDPRPLAWVYVGLGLLGWCVCLFRHDPLHSDTRHVGPKPGQPLPPLAFRDLEGRPVSTDALQGAPAVLLFFRGNWSPVCMARVRELMRRRPQLERRGARIVLVSAQPAARTARLARRLDAPLWWWVDPELASARQLRILDPGGTPLGLELFGHPRDTVLPTVLITDARGEIRYVDFVDDERRRPEPTTFLRVLDTMVPVPR
;
A
#
# COMPACT_ATOMS: atom_id res chain seq x y z
N MET A 1 19.46 6.28 -2.28
CA MET A 1 18.11 6.09 -2.88
C MET A 1 17.02 5.90 -1.82
N ALA A 2 17.17 5.04 -0.79
CA ALA A 2 16.12 4.81 0.22
C ALA A 2 15.68 6.07 1.00
N ARG A 3 16.61 6.99 1.37
CA ARG A 3 16.27 8.25 2.04
C ARG A 3 15.42 9.16 1.16
N LEU A 4 15.75 9.26 -0.12
CA LEU A 4 15.01 10.09 -1.09
C LEU A 4 13.58 9.56 -1.27
N LYS A 5 13.43 8.23 -1.24
CA LYS A 5 12.12 7.56 -1.28
C LYS A 5 11.26 7.94 -0.08
N ALA A 6 11.77 7.76 1.13
CA ALA A 6 11.06 8.07 2.37
C ALA A 6 10.66 9.55 2.45
N LEU A 7 11.58 10.45 2.02
CA LEU A 7 11.34 11.89 1.94
C LEU A 7 10.20 12.22 0.96
N PHE A 8 10.24 11.65 -0.24
CA PHE A 8 9.24 11.89 -1.27
C PHE A 8 7.83 11.43 -0.82
N ILE A 9 7.74 10.23 -0.23
CA ILE A 9 6.45 9.70 0.26
C ILE A 9 5.83 10.61 1.33
N ALA A 10 6.65 11.24 2.18
CA ALA A 10 6.18 12.12 3.24
C ALA A 10 5.89 13.54 2.72
N LEU A 11 6.80 14.12 1.93
CA LEU A 11 6.76 15.55 1.57
C LEU A 11 5.83 15.84 0.39
N TYR A 12 5.71 14.95 -0.60
CA TYR A 12 4.92 15.26 -1.79
C TYR A 12 3.42 15.46 -1.49
N PRO A 13 2.72 14.59 -0.75
CA PRO A 13 1.32 14.84 -0.38
C PRO A 13 1.15 16.10 0.49
N LEU A 14 2.12 16.37 1.39
CA LEU A 14 2.09 17.56 2.23
C LEU A 14 2.27 18.84 1.38
N ALA A 15 3.23 18.83 0.47
CA ALA A 15 3.46 19.96 -0.46
C ALA A 15 2.21 20.19 -1.33
N ALA A 16 1.61 19.15 -1.88
CA ALA A 16 0.39 19.26 -2.67
C ALA A 16 -0.76 19.87 -1.86
N LEU A 17 -0.90 19.49 -0.58
CA LEU A 17 -1.91 20.05 0.32
C LEU A 17 -1.67 21.55 0.57
N LEU A 18 -0.42 21.93 0.87
CA LEU A 18 -0.04 23.33 1.11
C LEU A 18 -0.24 24.19 -0.16
N ILE A 19 0.14 23.65 -1.33
CA ILE A 19 -0.11 24.32 -2.62
C ILE A 19 -1.60 24.52 -2.86
N CYS A 20 -2.42 23.52 -2.63
CA CYS A 20 -3.88 23.65 -2.77
C CYS A 20 -4.45 24.71 -1.81
N ALA A 21 -4.00 24.71 -0.56
CA ALA A 21 -4.46 25.70 0.43
C ALA A 21 -4.06 27.14 0.03
N HIS A 22 -2.80 27.32 -0.43
CA HIS A 22 -2.34 28.61 -0.90
C HIS A 22 -3.01 29.05 -2.20
N ALA A 23 -3.18 28.14 -3.17
CA ALA A 23 -3.94 28.42 -4.40
C ALA A 23 -5.38 28.83 -4.11
N LEU A 24 -6.03 28.20 -3.13
CA LEU A 24 -7.36 28.56 -2.67
C LEU A 24 -7.39 29.98 -2.05
N SER A 25 -6.41 30.36 -1.25
CA SER A 25 -6.30 31.70 -0.66
C SER A 25 -6.07 32.79 -1.72
N LEU A 26 -5.43 32.46 -2.83
CA LEU A 26 -5.26 33.37 -3.97
C LEU A 26 -6.49 33.42 -4.87
N TRP A 27 -7.19 32.31 -5.00
CA TRP A 27 -8.43 32.25 -5.78
C TRP A 27 -9.57 33.02 -5.12
N TRP A 28 -9.68 32.97 -3.80
CA TRP A 28 -10.80 33.59 -3.07
C TRP A 28 -10.97 35.10 -3.36
N PRO A 29 -9.91 35.95 -3.30
CA PRO A 29 -10.02 37.38 -3.63
C PRO A 29 -10.03 37.64 -5.14
N ASP A 30 -9.25 36.90 -5.94
CA ASP A 30 -9.06 37.16 -7.37
C ASP A 30 -10.22 36.63 -8.23
N GLY A 31 -10.90 35.58 -7.77
CA GLY A 31 -11.94 34.85 -8.52
C GLY A 31 -11.44 34.19 -9.81
N HIS A 32 -10.13 34.22 -10.06
CA HIS A 32 -9.60 33.79 -11.35
C HIS A 32 -9.45 32.27 -11.42
N TRP A 33 -10.10 31.65 -12.39
CA TRP A 33 -10.17 30.20 -12.58
C TRP A 33 -8.83 29.49 -12.86
N LEU A 34 -7.78 30.24 -13.19
CA LEU A 34 -6.41 29.73 -13.28
C LEU A 34 -5.98 28.95 -12.02
N TRP A 35 -6.35 29.46 -10.82
CA TRP A 35 -6.00 28.80 -9.55
C TRP A 35 -6.74 27.48 -9.35
N LEU A 36 -7.93 27.32 -9.97
CA LEU A 36 -8.62 26.04 -9.99
C LEU A 36 -7.82 24.98 -10.76
N GLY A 37 -7.14 25.40 -11.84
CA GLY A 37 -6.23 24.53 -12.58
C GLY A 37 -5.05 24.04 -11.71
N VAL A 38 -4.42 24.94 -10.96
CA VAL A 38 -3.35 24.63 -10.01
C VAL A 38 -3.83 23.63 -8.95
N MET A 39 -5.02 23.88 -8.37
CA MET A 39 -5.61 22.97 -7.38
C MET A 39 -5.91 21.59 -7.99
N LEU A 40 -6.41 21.52 -9.20
CA LEU A 40 -6.76 20.27 -9.89
C LEU A 40 -5.51 19.40 -10.17
N VAL A 41 -4.39 20.03 -10.57
CA VAL A 41 -3.10 19.32 -10.72
C VAL A 41 -2.68 18.69 -9.41
N ASN A 42 -2.69 19.45 -8.32
CA ASN A 42 -2.20 18.98 -7.02
C ASN A 42 -3.22 18.04 -6.31
N ALA A 43 -4.51 18.14 -6.63
CA ALA A 43 -5.54 17.20 -6.18
C ALA A 43 -5.36 15.79 -6.77
N SER A 44 -4.62 15.63 -7.85
CA SER A 44 -4.35 14.33 -8.48
C SER A 44 -3.76 13.29 -7.51
N ILE A 45 -2.96 13.71 -6.53
CA ILE A 45 -2.45 12.82 -5.46
C ILE A 45 -3.35 12.83 -4.22
N LEU A 46 -3.95 13.96 -3.87
CA LEU A 46 -4.74 14.11 -2.65
C LEU A 46 -6.06 13.35 -2.70
N VAL A 47 -6.74 13.35 -3.86
CA VAL A 47 -8.03 12.67 -4.04
C VAL A 47 -7.90 11.15 -3.92
N PRO A 48 -7.00 10.47 -4.64
CA PRO A 48 -6.78 9.02 -4.45
C PRO A 48 -6.36 8.67 -3.03
N LEU A 49 -5.48 9.47 -2.41
CA LEU A 49 -5.04 9.25 -1.03
C LEU A 49 -6.20 9.43 -0.04
N GLY A 50 -7.00 10.49 -0.17
CA GLY A 50 -8.18 10.72 0.65
C GLY A 50 -9.22 9.62 0.50
N TRP A 51 -9.47 9.17 -0.73
CA TRP A 51 -10.37 8.06 -1.00
C TRP A 51 -9.90 6.76 -0.33
N LEU A 52 -8.60 6.47 -0.42
CA LEU A 52 -7.99 5.31 0.24
C LEU A 52 -8.15 5.37 1.77
N LEU A 53 -7.96 6.57 2.36
CA LEU A 53 -8.10 6.76 3.80
C LEU A 53 -9.55 6.61 4.27
N ILE A 54 -10.52 7.15 3.52
CA ILE A 54 -11.95 7.18 3.91
C ILE A 54 -12.62 5.85 3.61
N ARG A 55 -12.49 5.34 2.39
CA ARG A 55 -13.21 4.15 1.94
C ARG A 55 -12.45 2.85 2.18
N GLY A 56 -11.13 2.92 2.41
CA GLY A 56 -10.28 1.74 2.55
C GLY A 56 -10.34 0.84 1.33
N ALA A 57 -10.69 1.39 0.16
CA ALA A 57 -10.78 0.64 -1.07
C ALA A 57 -9.39 0.41 -1.65
N THR A 58 -9.08 -0.85 -1.94
CA THR A 58 -7.77 -1.26 -2.48
C THR A 58 -7.69 -1.14 -4.01
N ARG A 59 -8.81 -0.87 -4.68
CA ARG A 59 -8.87 -0.74 -6.15
C ARG A 59 -8.52 0.68 -6.59
N THR A 60 -7.26 0.91 -6.96
CA THR A 60 -6.77 2.23 -7.42
C THR A 60 -6.61 2.33 -8.96
N GLY A 61 -6.65 1.24 -9.70
CA GLY A 61 -6.36 1.27 -11.13
C GLY A 61 -7.21 2.24 -11.95
N ALA A 62 -8.54 2.25 -11.76
CA ALA A 62 -9.43 3.19 -12.45
C ALA A 62 -9.26 4.64 -11.95
N HIS A 63 -8.94 4.81 -10.66
CA HIS A 63 -8.71 6.13 -10.06
C HIS A 63 -7.38 6.75 -10.49
N LEU A 64 -6.36 5.94 -10.82
CA LEU A 64 -5.07 6.42 -11.30
C LEU A 64 -5.21 7.09 -12.68
N SER A 65 -5.96 6.49 -13.60
CA SER A 65 -6.23 7.06 -14.92
C SER A 65 -7.04 8.36 -14.80
N LEU A 66 -8.04 8.40 -13.93
CA LEU A 66 -8.81 9.61 -13.65
C LEU A 66 -7.95 10.71 -13.03
N ALA A 67 -7.12 10.38 -12.05
CA ALA A 67 -6.20 11.33 -11.43
C ALA A 67 -5.19 11.90 -12.43
N THR A 68 -4.68 11.06 -13.35
CA THR A 68 -3.81 11.51 -14.43
C THR A 68 -4.55 12.47 -15.38
N LEU A 69 -5.79 12.16 -15.73
CA LEU A 69 -6.63 13.05 -16.51
C LEU A 69 -6.84 14.39 -15.80
N CYS A 70 -7.14 14.39 -14.51
CA CYS A 70 -7.28 15.59 -13.69
C CYS A 70 -5.98 16.43 -13.69
N ALA A 71 -4.81 15.79 -13.59
CA ALA A 71 -3.52 16.50 -13.63
C ALA A 71 -3.33 17.23 -14.96
N TRP A 72 -3.62 16.58 -16.08
CA TRP A 72 -3.49 17.20 -17.42
C TRP A 72 -4.55 18.27 -17.68
N LEU A 73 -5.80 18.04 -17.28
CA LEU A 73 -6.87 19.05 -17.36
C LEU A 73 -6.54 20.27 -16.52
N GLY A 74 -5.99 20.09 -15.31
CA GLY A 74 -5.55 21.17 -14.47
C GLY A 74 -4.45 22.01 -15.10
N ALA A 75 -3.46 21.37 -15.72
CA ALA A 75 -2.38 22.06 -16.46
C ALA A 75 -2.94 22.86 -17.65
N ALA A 76 -3.85 22.25 -18.44
CA ALA A 76 -4.52 22.92 -19.55
C ALA A 76 -5.35 24.11 -19.09
N LEU A 77 -6.08 23.97 -17.98
CA LEU A 77 -6.86 25.04 -17.39
C LEU A 77 -5.98 26.21 -16.92
N THR A 78 -4.83 25.92 -16.29
CA THR A 78 -3.85 26.94 -15.92
C THR A 78 -3.29 27.65 -17.14
N LEU A 79 -2.99 26.93 -18.22
CA LEU A 79 -2.50 27.50 -19.49
C LEU A 79 -3.55 28.47 -20.09
N LEU A 80 -4.76 28.02 -20.23
CA LEU A 80 -5.84 28.85 -20.77
C LEU A 80 -6.09 30.10 -19.87
N GLY A 81 -5.98 29.92 -18.55
CA GLY A 81 -6.11 31.05 -17.60
C GLY A 81 -5.01 32.09 -17.74
N THR A 82 -3.74 31.67 -17.93
CA THR A 82 -2.64 32.60 -18.16
C THR A 82 -2.78 33.34 -19.49
N LEU A 83 -3.21 32.64 -20.54
CA LEU A 83 -3.45 33.26 -21.86
C LEU A 83 -4.60 34.27 -21.81
N SER A 84 -5.67 34.00 -21.05
CA SER A 84 -6.80 34.92 -20.93
C SER A 84 -6.48 36.18 -20.15
N LEU A 85 -5.56 36.11 -19.18
CA LEU A 85 -5.11 37.26 -18.39
C LEU A 85 -4.07 38.11 -19.09
N GLY A 86 -3.31 37.55 -20.04
CA GLY A 86 -2.10 38.19 -20.57
C GLY A 86 -0.97 38.36 -19.56
N ASP A 87 -1.09 37.77 -18.35
CA ASP A 87 -0.11 37.82 -17.26
C ASP A 87 0.40 36.40 -17.00
N PRO A 88 1.72 36.14 -17.10
CA PRO A 88 2.29 34.80 -17.00
C PRO A 88 2.14 34.14 -15.62
N ARG A 89 1.88 34.91 -14.56
CA ARG A 89 1.76 34.43 -13.17
C ARG A 89 2.72 33.27 -12.83
N PRO A 90 4.02 33.51 -12.72
CA PRO A 90 5.05 32.47 -12.66
C PRO A 90 4.87 31.51 -11.48
N LEU A 91 4.30 31.97 -10.39
CA LEU A 91 3.99 31.15 -9.21
C LEU A 91 3.03 30.00 -9.53
N ALA A 92 2.02 30.24 -10.37
CA ALA A 92 1.09 29.20 -10.76
C ALA A 92 1.79 28.10 -11.56
N TRP A 93 2.70 28.47 -12.44
CA TRP A 93 3.49 27.50 -13.23
C TRP A 93 4.49 26.71 -12.38
N VAL A 94 5.08 27.33 -11.35
CA VAL A 94 5.91 26.60 -10.37
C VAL A 94 5.08 25.53 -9.67
N TYR A 95 3.86 25.85 -9.24
CA TYR A 95 2.97 24.90 -8.58
C TYR A 95 2.48 23.77 -9.50
N VAL A 96 2.16 24.10 -10.75
CA VAL A 96 1.81 23.11 -11.77
C VAL A 96 3.01 22.18 -12.03
N GLY A 97 4.21 22.76 -12.19
CA GLY A 97 5.43 21.99 -12.42
C GLY A 97 5.76 21.03 -11.28
N LEU A 98 5.67 21.49 -10.04
CA LEU A 98 5.88 20.64 -8.85
C LEU A 98 4.82 19.52 -8.76
N GLY A 99 3.56 19.82 -9.01
CA GLY A 99 2.48 18.85 -9.01
C GLY A 99 2.64 17.79 -10.10
N LEU A 100 2.92 18.19 -11.34
CA LEU A 100 3.13 17.27 -12.46
C LEU A 100 4.40 16.42 -12.27
N LEU A 101 5.51 17.03 -11.83
CA LEU A 101 6.74 16.30 -11.56
C LEU A 101 6.51 15.24 -10.47
N GLY A 102 5.88 15.63 -9.37
CA GLY A 102 5.55 14.70 -8.30
C GLY A 102 4.62 13.58 -8.77
N TRP A 103 3.61 13.91 -9.58
CA TRP A 103 2.72 12.93 -10.16
C TRP A 103 3.44 11.96 -11.11
N CYS A 104 4.30 12.48 -11.99
CA CYS A 104 5.14 11.65 -12.86
C CYS A 104 6.02 10.69 -12.05
N VAL A 105 6.68 11.17 -11.00
CA VAL A 105 7.46 10.30 -10.11
C VAL A 105 6.58 9.21 -9.49
N CYS A 106 5.35 9.53 -9.07
CA CYS A 106 4.41 8.53 -8.59
C CYS A 106 4.08 7.49 -9.66
N LEU A 107 3.79 7.91 -10.90
CA LEU A 107 3.49 7.01 -12.01
C LEU A 107 4.67 6.10 -12.35
N PHE A 108 5.88 6.65 -12.47
CA PHE A 108 7.10 5.86 -12.73
C PHE A 108 7.38 4.81 -11.65
N ARG A 109 7.05 5.11 -10.41
CA ARG A 109 7.21 4.15 -9.30
C ARG A 109 6.14 3.08 -9.27
N HIS A 110 4.98 3.33 -9.88
CA HIS A 110 3.88 2.38 -10.03
C HIS A 110 3.85 1.73 -11.42
N ASP A 111 4.84 2.02 -12.28
CA ASP A 111 4.91 1.43 -13.61
C ASP A 111 5.38 -0.03 -13.50
N PRO A 112 4.56 -1.00 -13.98
CA PRO A 112 4.92 -2.41 -13.99
C PRO A 112 6.12 -2.71 -14.89
N LEU A 113 6.46 -1.83 -15.86
CA LEU A 113 7.67 -1.98 -16.68
C LEU A 113 8.96 -1.79 -15.85
N HIS A 114 8.91 -1.03 -14.76
CA HIS A 114 10.02 -0.86 -13.83
C HIS A 114 9.93 -1.80 -12.61
N SER A 115 8.76 -2.33 -12.30
CA SER A 115 8.56 -3.37 -11.27
C SER A 115 8.91 -4.78 -11.78
N ASP A 116 9.21 -4.92 -13.07
CA ASP A 116 9.71 -6.16 -13.68
C ASP A 116 11.20 -6.47 -13.35
N THR A 117 11.75 -5.85 -12.33
CA THR A 117 12.77 -6.54 -11.56
C THR A 117 12.08 -7.75 -10.96
N ARG A 118 12.10 -8.84 -11.74
CA ARG A 118 11.79 -10.21 -11.38
C ARG A 118 11.86 -10.33 -9.88
N HIS A 119 10.69 -10.27 -9.21
CA HIS A 119 10.67 -10.44 -7.77
C HIS A 119 11.27 -11.82 -7.51
N VAL A 120 12.53 -11.85 -7.10
CA VAL A 120 13.25 -13.06 -6.72
C VAL A 120 12.70 -13.52 -5.36
N GLY A 121 11.41 -13.31 -5.16
CA GLY A 121 10.66 -13.65 -3.97
C GLY A 121 10.06 -15.06 -4.04
N PRO A 122 9.22 -15.42 -3.08
CA PRO A 122 8.54 -16.70 -3.03
C PRO A 122 7.69 -16.90 -4.29
N LYS A 123 7.64 -18.15 -4.77
CA LYS A 123 6.87 -18.51 -5.97
C LYS A 123 5.91 -19.66 -5.65
N PRO A 124 4.76 -19.72 -6.33
CA PRO A 124 3.89 -20.89 -6.25
C PRO A 124 4.66 -22.17 -6.64
N GLY A 125 4.34 -23.28 -5.98
CA GLY A 125 5.00 -24.58 -6.15
C GLY A 125 6.27 -24.76 -5.33
N GLN A 126 6.72 -23.76 -4.57
CA GLN A 126 7.87 -23.87 -3.67
C GLN A 126 7.40 -24.12 -2.23
N PRO A 127 8.15 -24.87 -1.42
CA PRO A 127 7.87 -24.97 -0.01
C PRO A 127 8.12 -23.61 0.66
N LEU A 128 7.23 -23.22 1.59
CA LEU A 128 7.47 -22.07 2.45
C LEU A 128 8.66 -22.41 3.36
N PRO A 129 9.75 -21.63 3.33
CA PRO A 129 10.89 -21.89 4.18
C PRO A 129 10.52 -21.76 5.67
N PRO A 130 11.25 -22.42 6.58
CA PRO A 130 11.09 -22.17 8.00
C PRO A 130 11.46 -20.72 8.32
N LEU A 131 10.47 -19.95 8.79
CA LEU A 131 10.60 -18.55 9.16
C LEU A 131 10.31 -18.40 10.64
N ALA A 132 11.15 -17.64 11.32
CA ALA A 132 11.00 -17.37 12.74
C ALA A 132 10.35 -16.01 12.98
N PHE A 133 9.40 -15.97 13.91
CA PHE A 133 8.67 -14.78 14.31
C PHE A 133 8.51 -14.75 15.84
N ARG A 134 7.88 -13.70 16.35
CA ARG A 134 7.37 -13.64 17.72
C ARG A 134 5.87 -13.43 17.67
N ASP A 135 5.15 -14.03 18.63
CA ASP A 135 3.74 -13.68 18.86
C ASP A 135 3.62 -12.35 19.64
N LEU A 136 2.40 -11.94 19.98
CA LEU A 136 2.17 -10.69 20.71
C LEU A 136 2.66 -10.71 22.14
N GLU A 137 2.86 -11.89 22.71
CA GLU A 137 3.42 -12.13 24.05
C GLU A 137 4.96 -12.26 24.01
N GLY A 138 5.57 -12.15 22.82
CA GLY A 138 7.01 -12.25 22.62
C GLY A 138 7.55 -13.69 22.53
N ARG A 139 6.69 -14.70 22.54
CA ARG A 139 7.10 -16.11 22.42
C ARG A 139 7.55 -16.41 21.00
N PRO A 140 8.58 -17.24 20.82
CA PRO A 140 9.03 -17.64 19.49
C PRO A 140 7.95 -18.52 18.81
N VAL A 141 7.65 -18.21 17.55
CA VAL A 141 6.76 -18.97 16.69
C VAL A 141 7.41 -19.12 15.31
N SER A 142 7.05 -20.18 14.60
CA SER A 142 7.58 -20.40 13.24
C SER A 142 6.49 -20.83 12.26
N THR A 143 6.82 -20.80 10.97
CA THR A 143 5.95 -21.29 9.91
C THR A 143 5.63 -22.78 10.04
N ASP A 144 6.41 -23.55 10.79
CA ASP A 144 6.14 -24.97 11.05
C ASP A 144 4.82 -25.16 11.79
N ALA A 145 4.41 -24.19 12.61
CA ALA A 145 3.10 -24.20 13.28
C ALA A 145 1.92 -24.14 12.31
N LEU A 146 2.15 -23.82 11.02
CA LEU A 146 1.10 -23.78 10.00
C LEU A 146 0.85 -25.14 9.33
N GLN A 147 1.73 -26.11 9.51
CA GLN A 147 1.56 -27.43 8.93
C GLN A 147 0.26 -28.10 9.40
N GLY A 148 -0.34 -28.89 8.52
CA GLY A 148 -1.58 -29.59 8.79
C GLY A 148 -2.88 -28.83 8.39
N ALA A 149 -2.78 -27.54 8.03
CA ALA A 149 -3.91 -26.78 7.51
C ALA A 149 -3.46 -25.75 6.47
N PRO A 150 -4.31 -25.39 5.51
CA PRO A 150 -4.03 -24.25 4.64
C PRO A 150 -3.82 -22.97 5.46
N ALA A 151 -2.96 -22.08 4.98
CA ALA A 151 -2.72 -20.83 5.66
C ALA A 151 -2.70 -19.63 4.69
N VAL A 152 -3.23 -18.51 5.14
CA VAL A 152 -3.15 -17.21 4.46
C VAL A 152 -2.30 -16.29 5.30
N LEU A 153 -1.09 -15.99 4.83
CA LEU A 153 -0.15 -15.09 5.48
C LEU A 153 -0.21 -13.72 4.80
N LEU A 154 -0.53 -12.69 5.54
CA LEU A 154 -0.46 -11.31 5.08
C LEU A 154 0.70 -10.58 5.77
N PHE A 155 1.76 -10.31 5.01
CA PHE A 155 2.85 -9.42 5.42
C PHE A 155 2.43 -7.98 5.19
N PHE A 156 2.49 -7.16 6.22
CA PHE A 156 2.07 -5.76 6.13
C PHE A 156 3.01 -4.81 6.86
N ARG A 157 3.15 -3.60 6.32
CA ARG A 157 4.08 -2.57 6.83
C ARG A 157 3.76 -2.11 8.25
N GLY A 158 2.47 -2.00 8.54
CA GLY A 158 1.99 -1.51 9.83
C GLY A 158 0.67 -0.78 9.71
N ASN A 159 0.11 -0.38 10.85
CA ASN A 159 -1.17 0.33 10.95
C ASN A 159 -1.12 1.77 10.41
N TRP A 160 0.06 2.31 10.18
CA TRP A 160 0.27 3.62 9.56
C TRP A 160 0.04 3.61 8.05
N SER A 161 0.09 2.45 7.40
CA SER A 161 -0.08 2.31 5.95
C SER A 161 -1.56 2.14 5.59
N PRO A 162 -2.19 3.12 4.92
CA PRO A 162 -3.60 3.02 4.54
C PRO A 162 -3.88 1.83 3.62
N VAL A 163 -2.95 1.53 2.70
CA VAL A 163 -3.05 0.39 1.78
C VAL A 163 -3.06 -0.92 2.54
N CYS A 164 -2.15 -1.08 3.51
CA CYS A 164 -2.11 -2.28 4.35
C CYS A 164 -3.39 -2.43 5.18
N MET A 165 -3.86 -1.33 5.77
CA MET A 165 -5.09 -1.37 6.56
C MET A 165 -6.33 -1.68 5.73
N ALA A 166 -6.38 -1.23 4.47
CA ALA A 166 -7.43 -1.61 3.55
C ALA A 166 -7.42 -3.12 3.25
N ARG A 167 -6.22 -3.72 3.07
CA ARG A 167 -6.05 -5.16 2.87
C ARG A 167 -6.44 -5.96 4.09
N VAL A 168 -6.02 -5.53 5.28
CA VAL A 168 -6.43 -6.18 6.53
C VAL A 168 -7.96 -6.17 6.66
N ARG A 169 -8.63 -5.03 6.42
CA ARG A 169 -10.10 -4.96 6.47
C ARG A 169 -10.75 -5.87 5.44
N GLU A 170 -10.20 -5.96 4.24
CA GLU A 170 -10.71 -6.84 3.19
C GLU A 170 -10.58 -8.31 3.58
N LEU A 171 -9.42 -8.70 4.12
CA LEU A 171 -9.20 -10.04 4.65
C LEU A 171 -10.18 -10.36 5.78
N MET A 172 -10.43 -9.40 6.67
CA MET A 172 -11.39 -9.52 7.77
C MET A 172 -12.82 -9.76 7.26
N ARG A 173 -13.24 -9.06 6.21
CA ARG A 173 -14.58 -9.29 5.59
C ARG A 173 -14.72 -10.70 5.03
N ARG A 174 -13.63 -11.32 4.57
CA ARG A 174 -13.60 -12.66 4.00
C ARG A 174 -13.28 -13.75 5.01
N ARG A 175 -12.87 -13.36 6.22
CA ARG A 175 -12.48 -14.29 7.28
C ARG A 175 -13.44 -15.47 7.46
N PRO A 176 -14.78 -15.29 7.61
CA PRO A 176 -15.68 -16.41 7.82
C PRO A 176 -15.67 -17.43 6.66
N GLN A 177 -15.39 -16.95 5.45
CA GLN A 177 -15.31 -17.80 4.26
C GLN A 177 -13.98 -18.57 4.20
N LEU A 178 -12.88 -17.97 4.67
CA LEU A 178 -11.55 -18.57 4.76
C LEU A 178 -11.52 -19.63 5.87
N GLU A 179 -12.06 -19.31 7.04
CA GLU A 179 -12.14 -20.21 8.19
C GLU A 179 -13.01 -21.46 7.90
N ARG A 180 -14.11 -21.29 7.16
CA ARG A 180 -14.95 -22.42 6.72
C ARG A 180 -14.20 -23.41 5.82
N ARG A 181 -13.12 -22.96 5.17
CA ARG A 181 -12.21 -23.80 4.38
C ARG A 181 -11.04 -24.34 5.19
N GLY A 182 -11.08 -24.18 6.51
CA GLY A 182 -10.03 -24.60 7.42
C GLY A 182 -8.74 -23.79 7.34
N ALA A 183 -8.77 -22.63 6.66
CA ALA A 183 -7.58 -21.80 6.49
C ALA A 183 -7.23 -21.05 7.77
N ARG A 184 -5.97 -21.13 8.21
CA ARG A 184 -5.41 -20.29 9.25
C ARG A 184 -5.07 -18.93 8.67
N ILE A 185 -5.39 -17.84 9.38
CA ILE A 185 -5.10 -16.49 8.94
C ILE A 185 -4.02 -15.90 9.84
N VAL A 186 -2.90 -15.55 9.24
CA VAL A 186 -1.71 -15.04 9.92
C VAL A 186 -1.41 -13.64 9.42
N LEU A 187 -1.33 -12.68 10.32
CA LEU A 187 -0.94 -11.31 10.04
C LEU A 187 0.49 -11.08 10.56
N VAL A 188 1.43 -10.86 9.64
CA VAL A 188 2.84 -10.65 9.95
C VAL A 188 3.17 -9.17 9.82
N SER A 189 3.63 -8.56 10.91
CA SER A 189 3.89 -7.13 11.00
C SER A 189 5.37 -6.84 11.23
N ALA A 190 5.89 -5.85 10.51
CA ALA A 190 7.22 -5.27 10.74
C ALA A 190 7.23 -4.20 11.84
N GLN A 191 6.06 -3.76 12.31
CA GLN A 191 5.96 -2.70 13.33
C GLN A 191 6.19 -3.25 14.75
N PRO A 192 6.46 -2.37 15.74
CA PRO A 192 6.62 -2.80 17.14
C PRO A 192 5.45 -3.62 17.67
N ALA A 193 5.73 -4.65 18.47
CA ALA A 193 4.73 -5.58 19.01
C ALA A 193 3.57 -4.86 19.73
N ALA A 194 3.86 -3.82 20.53
CA ALA A 194 2.85 -3.04 21.24
C ALA A 194 1.82 -2.37 20.29
N ARG A 195 2.23 -1.98 19.07
CA ARG A 195 1.33 -1.41 18.06
C ARG A 195 0.49 -2.48 17.40
N THR A 196 1.11 -3.63 17.10
CA THR A 196 0.41 -4.80 16.56
C THR A 196 -0.63 -5.31 17.56
N ALA A 197 -0.31 -5.37 18.84
CA ALA A 197 -1.24 -5.74 19.89
C ALA A 197 -2.44 -4.76 20.01
N ARG A 198 -2.22 -3.45 19.85
CA ARG A 198 -3.34 -2.48 19.80
C ARG A 198 -4.23 -2.70 18.58
N LEU A 199 -3.65 -3.03 17.42
CA LEU A 199 -4.41 -3.34 16.21
C LEU A 199 -5.21 -4.63 16.40
N ALA A 200 -4.61 -5.67 16.96
CA ALA A 200 -5.25 -6.94 17.25
C ALA A 200 -6.48 -6.74 18.14
N ARG A 201 -6.34 -5.98 19.25
CA ARG A 201 -7.48 -5.63 20.11
C ARG A 201 -8.61 -4.87 19.41
N ARG A 202 -8.28 -3.99 18.45
CA ARG A 202 -9.29 -3.24 17.69
C ARG A 202 -10.06 -4.11 16.71
N LEU A 203 -9.42 -5.13 16.17
CA LEU A 203 -10.06 -6.03 15.20
C LEU A 203 -10.84 -7.14 15.86
N ASP A 204 -10.57 -7.41 17.14
CA ASP A 204 -11.26 -8.40 17.99
C ASP A 204 -11.60 -9.69 17.25
N ALA A 205 -10.57 -10.31 16.67
CA ALA A 205 -10.73 -11.49 15.84
C ALA A 205 -9.68 -12.55 16.19
N PRO A 206 -10.03 -13.84 16.23
CA PRO A 206 -9.12 -14.93 16.51
C PRO A 206 -8.17 -15.16 15.33
N LEU A 207 -7.25 -14.25 15.13
CA LEU A 207 -6.20 -14.30 14.12
C LEU A 207 -4.87 -14.59 14.78
N TRP A 208 -3.98 -15.16 14.01
CA TRP A 208 -2.60 -15.33 14.42
C TRP A 208 -1.83 -14.05 14.10
N TRP A 209 -1.29 -13.42 15.11
CA TRP A 209 -0.53 -12.18 15.01
C TRP A 209 0.94 -12.45 15.27
N TRP A 210 1.74 -12.26 14.26
CA TRP A 210 3.19 -12.45 14.31
C TRP A 210 3.91 -11.14 14.06
N VAL A 211 5.08 -11.00 14.66
CA VAL A 211 5.93 -9.81 14.54
C VAL A 211 7.32 -10.24 14.07
N ASP A 212 7.83 -9.52 13.07
CA ASP A 212 9.19 -9.67 12.54
C ASP A 212 9.96 -8.35 12.75
N PRO A 213 10.37 -8.01 13.99
CA PRO A 213 10.95 -6.72 14.31
C PRO A 213 12.30 -6.48 13.63
N GLU A 214 13.03 -7.53 13.33
CA GLU A 214 14.34 -7.48 12.68
C GLU A 214 14.25 -7.63 11.16
N LEU A 215 13.05 -7.82 10.61
CA LEU A 215 12.82 -8.07 9.19
C LEU A 215 13.61 -9.26 8.63
N ALA A 216 13.91 -10.24 9.48
CA ALA A 216 14.68 -11.42 9.11
C ALA A 216 13.92 -12.28 8.08
N SER A 217 12.63 -12.53 8.34
CA SER A 217 11.75 -13.25 7.43
C SER A 217 11.54 -12.48 6.12
N ALA A 218 11.43 -11.15 6.18
CA ALA A 218 11.32 -10.31 5.00
C ALA A 218 12.56 -10.38 4.12
N ARG A 219 13.76 -10.43 4.72
CA ARG A 219 15.02 -10.63 3.97
C ARG A 219 15.08 -12.02 3.35
N GLN A 220 14.76 -13.06 4.11
CA GLN A 220 14.79 -14.45 3.63
C GLN A 220 13.82 -14.67 2.46
N LEU A 221 12.61 -14.08 2.54
CA LEU A 221 11.61 -14.11 1.48
C LEU A 221 11.87 -13.10 0.35
N ARG A 222 12.91 -12.26 0.47
CA ARG A 222 13.23 -11.17 -0.48
C ARG A 222 12.08 -10.21 -0.72
N ILE A 223 11.30 -9.96 0.33
CA ILE A 223 10.21 -8.98 0.35
C ILE A 223 10.55 -7.76 1.21
N LEU A 224 11.83 -7.52 1.49
CA LEU A 224 12.27 -6.32 2.18
C LEU A 224 12.06 -5.08 1.29
N ASP A 225 11.54 -4.01 1.87
CA ASP A 225 11.40 -2.69 1.23
C ASP A 225 12.28 -1.67 1.96
N PRO A 226 13.53 -1.47 1.50
CA PRO A 226 14.46 -0.53 2.13
C PRO A 226 13.95 0.91 2.03
N GLY A 227 13.86 1.61 3.18
CA GLY A 227 13.35 2.98 3.26
C GLY A 227 11.89 3.12 2.88
N GLY A 228 11.09 2.05 2.99
CA GLY A 228 9.67 2.06 2.69
C GLY A 228 8.79 2.70 3.78
N THR A 229 9.36 3.05 4.94
CA THR A 229 8.68 3.80 5.98
C THR A 229 8.79 5.31 5.70
N PRO A 230 7.68 6.08 5.72
CA PRO A 230 7.71 7.52 5.56
C PRO A 230 8.61 8.19 6.61
N LEU A 231 9.33 9.24 6.18
CA LEU A 231 10.18 10.01 7.07
C LEU A 231 9.37 10.58 8.26
N GLY A 232 9.96 10.52 9.44
CA GLY A 232 9.32 10.98 10.69
C GLY A 232 8.61 9.88 11.46
N LEU A 233 8.21 8.76 10.86
CA LEU A 233 7.63 7.64 11.62
C LEU A 233 8.68 6.90 12.47
N GLU A 234 9.95 7.06 12.16
CA GLU A 234 11.07 6.56 12.98
C GLU A 234 11.03 7.17 14.39
N LEU A 235 10.62 8.44 14.53
CA LEU A 235 10.43 9.11 15.81
C LEU A 235 9.36 8.45 16.68
N PHE A 236 8.44 7.74 16.04
CA PHE A 236 7.40 6.96 16.71
C PHE A 236 7.76 5.48 16.86
N GLY A 237 9.04 5.11 16.69
CA GLY A 237 9.56 3.77 16.89
C GLY A 237 9.26 2.80 15.75
N HIS A 238 8.91 3.27 14.55
CA HIS A 238 8.83 2.41 13.39
C HIS A 238 10.21 2.21 12.76
N PRO A 239 10.58 1.00 12.33
CA PRO A 239 11.83 0.78 11.62
C PRO A 239 11.81 1.52 10.28
N ARG A 240 12.98 2.00 9.85
CA ARG A 240 13.14 2.70 8.57
C ARG A 240 12.81 1.81 7.38
N ASP A 241 13.29 0.58 7.43
CA ASP A 241 13.00 -0.44 6.46
C ASP A 241 11.70 -1.15 6.83
N THR A 242 10.98 -1.64 5.84
CA THR A 242 9.72 -2.35 6.05
C THR A 242 9.58 -3.51 5.07
N VAL A 243 8.41 -4.11 5.00
CA VAL A 243 8.12 -5.19 4.06
C VAL A 243 7.37 -4.67 2.84
N LEU A 244 7.59 -5.27 1.69
CA LEU A 244 6.64 -5.21 0.59
C LEU A 244 5.37 -5.93 1.05
N PRO A 245 4.21 -5.26 1.05
CA PRO A 245 2.98 -5.93 1.44
C PRO A 245 2.72 -7.12 0.53
N THR A 246 2.70 -8.31 1.12
CA THR A 246 2.65 -9.57 0.38
C THR A 246 1.62 -10.50 0.99
N VAL A 247 0.82 -11.16 0.16
CA VAL A 247 -0.05 -12.25 0.59
C VAL A 247 0.53 -13.56 0.07
N LEU A 248 0.71 -14.52 0.97
CA LEU A 248 1.06 -15.89 0.64
C LEU A 248 -0.10 -16.81 1.05
N ILE A 249 -0.43 -17.77 0.20
CA ILE A 249 -1.35 -18.85 0.57
C ILE A 249 -0.61 -20.18 0.43
N THR A 250 -0.61 -20.95 1.50
CA THR A 250 0.01 -22.27 1.54
C THR A 250 -1.05 -23.35 1.70
N ASP A 251 -0.76 -24.54 1.23
CA ASP A 251 -1.53 -25.73 1.54
C ASP A 251 -1.15 -26.33 2.91
N ALA A 252 -1.80 -27.43 3.28
CA ALA A 252 -1.56 -28.13 4.53
C ALA A 252 -0.14 -28.73 4.66
N ARG A 253 0.59 -28.87 3.55
CA ARG A 253 1.98 -29.34 3.54
C ARG A 253 2.98 -28.20 3.64
N GLY A 254 2.52 -26.95 3.65
CA GLY A 254 3.38 -25.76 3.63
C GLY A 254 3.89 -25.40 2.25
N GLU A 255 3.35 -25.97 1.16
CA GLU A 255 3.68 -25.55 -0.20
C GLU A 255 2.94 -24.27 -0.56
N ILE A 256 3.64 -23.29 -1.12
CA ILE A 256 3.08 -22.02 -1.56
C ILE A 256 2.22 -22.27 -2.80
N ARG A 257 0.93 -21.98 -2.71
CA ARG A 257 -0.03 -22.13 -3.81
C ARG A 257 -0.34 -20.81 -4.50
N TYR A 258 -0.11 -19.71 -3.79
CA TYR A 258 -0.39 -18.38 -4.31
C TYR A 258 0.51 -17.34 -3.66
N VAL A 259 0.92 -16.37 -4.47
CA VAL A 259 1.68 -15.20 -4.04
C VAL A 259 1.06 -13.95 -4.68
N ASP A 260 0.80 -12.94 -3.88
CA ASP A 260 0.39 -11.61 -4.34
C ASP A 260 1.32 -10.56 -3.73
N PHE A 261 2.09 -9.90 -4.59
CA PHE A 261 2.86 -8.72 -4.22
C PHE A 261 2.00 -7.49 -4.45
N VAL A 262 1.72 -6.73 -3.41
CA VAL A 262 0.78 -5.60 -3.44
C VAL A 262 1.24 -4.44 -4.36
N ASP A 263 2.48 -4.46 -4.83
CA ASP A 263 2.99 -3.45 -5.76
C ASP A 263 2.42 -3.57 -7.19
N ASP A 264 1.83 -4.70 -7.56
CA ASP A 264 1.13 -4.83 -8.85
C ASP A 264 -0.33 -4.36 -8.73
N GLU A 265 -0.52 -3.06 -8.68
CA GLU A 265 -1.85 -2.43 -8.55
C GLU A 265 -2.79 -2.73 -9.73
N ARG A 266 -2.26 -3.14 -10.89
CA ARG A 266 -3.03 -3.46 -12.08
C ARG A 266 -3.51 -4.91 -12.11
N ARG A 267 -2.81 -5.81 -11.42
CA ARG A 267 -3.14 -7.25 -11.32
C ARG A 267 -3.70 -7.63 -9.95
N ARG A 268 -4.31 -6.71 -9.25
CA ARG A 268 -4.89 -7.04 -7.93
C ARG A 268 -5.89 -8.18 -8.08
N PRO A 269 -5.56 -9.37 -7.58
CA PRO A 269 -6.50 -10.46 -7.58
C PRO A 269 -7.72 -10.02 -6.77
N GLU A 270 -8.88 -10.33 -7.28
CA GLU A 270 -10.09 -10.17 -6.49
C GLU A 270 -9.97 -10.99 -5.20
N PRO A 271 -10.56 -10.56 -4.08
CA PRO A 271 -10.59 -11.35 -2.85
C PRO A 271 -11.19 -12.74 -3.05
N THR A 272 -12.02 -12.89 -4.07
CA THR A 272 -12.52 -14.17 -4.60
C THR A 272 -11.40 -15.09 -5.09
N THR A 273 -10.24 -14.54 -5.47
CA THR A 273 -9.08 -15.34 -5.88
C THR A 273 -8.52 -16.16 -4.72
N PHE A 274 -8.45 -15.60 -3.51
CA PHE A 274 -8.00 -16.34 -2.33
C PHE A 274 -8.93 -17.52 -2.02
N LEU A 275 -10.24 -17.31 -2.13
CA LEU A 275 -11.23 -18.37 -1.93
C LEU A 275 -11.10 -19.45 -3.01
N ARG A 276 -10.93 -19.03 -4.26
CA ARG A 276 -10.76 -19.96 -5.40
C ARG A 276 -9.49 -20.80 -5.25
N VAL A 277 -8.38 -20.18 -4.84
CA VAL A 277 -7.12 -20.90 -4.57
C VAL A 277 -7.34 -21.94 -3.47
N LEU A 278 -8.01 -21.58 -2.37
CA LEU A 278 -8.32 -22.54 -1.31
C LEU A 278 -9.28 -23.64 -1.76
N ASP A 279 -10.26 -23.34 -2.60
CA ASP A 279 -11.19 -24.33 -3.15
C ASP A 279 -10.47 -25.39 -4.01
N THR A 280 -9.39 -25.03 -4.69
CA THR A 280 -8.55 -25.99 -5.44
C THR A 280 -7.72 -26.91 -4.55
N MET A 281 -7.56 -26.59 -3.26
CA MET A 281 -6.80 -27.37 -2.29
C MET A 281 -7.64 -28.37 -1.50
N VAL A 282 -8.97 -28.15 -1.45
CA VAL A 282 -9.89 -29.07 -0.78
C VAL A 282 -10.09 -30.27 -1.71
N PRO A 283 -9.81 -31.51 -1.26
CA PRO A 283 -10.16 -32.71 -2.07
C PRO A 283 -11.65 -32.68 -2.30
N VAL A 284 -12.08 -32.74 -3.57
CA VAL A 284 -13.48 -32.99 -3.89
C VAL A 284 -13.87 -34.31 -3.24
N PRO A 285 -14.84 -34.36 -2.32
CA PRO A 285 -15.32 -35.64 -1.79
C PRO A 285 -15.83 -36.48 -2.97
N ARG A 286 -15.28 -37.69 -3.12
CA ARG A 286 -15.72 -38.67 -4.10
C ARG A 286 -17.08 -39.23 -3.68
#